data_357df00bd85d40f533a8abf0cdd3a492
#
_entry.id   357df00bd85d40f533a8abf0cdd3a492
#
_cell.length_a   1.000
_cell.length_b   1.000
_cell.length_c   1.000
_cell.angle_alpha   90.00
_cell.angle_beta   90.00
_cell.angle_gamma   90.00
#
_symmetry.space_group_name_H-M   'P 1'
#
loop_
_entity.id
_entity.type
_entity.pdbx_description
1 polymer ?
#
loop_
_entity_poly.entity_id
_entity_poly.type
_entity_poly.pdbx_seq_one_letter_code
_entity_poly.pdbx_strand_id
1 'polypeptide(L)'
;MLTQIINGRILTPQGWLKDGSVLICDGKILEVTNSDLAVIGATVIDARGMTIVPGFVSMHAHGGGGHDFTEATEEAFRIAATAHLKHGATGIFPTLSSTSFERIYQAVDVCEKLMKEPESPILGLHIEGPYLNPKMAGSQYDGFLKTPDENEYVPLLEHTSCIKRWDISPELHGAHDFAKYTRSKGIMTAVTHTEAEYDEIKAAYAVGFSHAAHFYNAMPGFHKRREYKYEGTVESVYLTDGMTVEVIADGIHLPATILKLVYKLKGVENTC
;
A
#
# COMPACT_ATOMS: atom_id res chain seq x y z
N MET A 1 9.39 20.67 20.26
CA MET A 1 9.22 21.91 19.44
C MET A 1 7.72 22.15 19.27
N LEU A 2 7.27 23.40 19.48
CA LEU A 2 5.86 23.77 19.34
C LEU A 2 5.66 24.50 17.99
N THR A 3 4.73 24.02 17.18
CA THR A 3 4.42 24.59 15.86
C THR A 3 2.92 24.82 15.75
N GLN A 4 2.51 25.96 15.22
CA GLN A 4 1.11 26.27 14.96
C GLN A 4 0.93 26.58 13.47
N ILE A 5 0.02 25.85 12.81
CA ILE A 5 -0.38 26.16 11.43
C ILE A 5 -1.69 26.95 11.51
N ILE A 6 -1.74 28.11 10.88
CA ILE A 6 -2.89 29.03 10.90
C ILE A 6 -3.41 29.36 9.49
N ASN A 7 -4.55 30.04 9.43
CA ASN A 7 -5.13 30.56 8.17
C ASN A 7 -5.33 29.48 7.10
N GLY A 8 -5.72 28.27 7.49
CA GLY A 8 -5.96 27.17 6.57
C GLY A 8 -7.37 26.63 6.63
N ARG A 9 -7.81 26.00 5.54
CA ARG A 9 -9.03 25.20 5.51
C ARG A 9 -8.67 23.76 5.88
N ILE A 10 -9.08 23.31 7.05
CA ILE A 10 -8.67 22.03 7.64
C ILE A 10 -9.71 20.95 7.40
N LEU A 11 -9.28 19.78 6.90
CA LEU A 11 -10.11 18.57 6.84
C LEU A 11 -9.94 17.77 8.13
N THR A 12 -11.06 17.50 8.80
CA THR A 12 -11.13 16.65 10.00
C THR A 12 -12.08 15.48 9.77
N PRO A 13 -12.08 14.45 10.61
CA PRO A 13 -13.08 13.37 10.55
C PRO A 13 -14.53 13.87 10.67
N GLN A 14 -14.76 15.03 11.30
CA GLN A 14 -16.08 15.64 11.47
C GLN A 14 -16.45 16.59 10.31
N GLY A 15 -15.56 16.78 9.36
CA GLY A 15 -15.75 17.66 8.21
C GLY A 15 -14.76 18.82 8.15
N TRP A 16 -15.10 19.84 7.38
CA TRP A 16 -14.24 20.98 7.11
C TRP A 16 -14.34 22.06 8.18
N LEU A 17 -13.19 22.47 8.70
CA LEU A 17 -13.05 23.71 9.47
C LEU A 17 -12.51 24.81 8.55
N LYS A 18 -13.15 25.98 8.59
CA LYS A 18 -12.67 27.19 7.90
C LYS A 18 -11.90 28.03 8.91
N ASP A 19 -10.83 28.65 8.43
CA ASP A 19 -10.01 29.58 9.23
C ASP A 19 -9.56 28.99 10.57
N GLY A 20 -9.19 27.70 10.54
CA GLY A 20 -8.77 26.96 11.71
C GLY A 20 -7.26 26.97 11.91
N SER A 21 -6.84 26.45 13.06
CA SER A 21 -5.44 26.22 13.38
C SER A 21 -5.17 24.78 13.83
N VAL A 22 -3.95 24.32 13.55
CA VAL A 22 -3.41 23.03 14.02
C VAL A 22 -2.22 23.31 14.91
N LEU A 23 -2.29 22.86 16.17
CA LEU A 23 -1.16 22.95 17.10
C LEU A 23 -0.45 21.61 17.18
N ILE A 24 0.87 21.64 16.96
CA ILE A 24 1.74 20.46 16.94
C ILE A 24 2.83 20.63 17.99
N CYS A 25 3.05 19.59 18.79
CA CYS A 25 4.18 19.53 19.72
C CYS A 25 4.94 18.22 19.51
N ASP A 26 6.24 18.34 19.32
CA ASP A 26 7.16 17.20 19.16
C ASP A 26 6.63 16.13 18.16
N GLY A 27 6.18 16.60 17.00
CA GLY A 27 5.67 15.76 15.91
C GLY A 27 4.26 15.20 16.12
N LYS A 28 3.54 15.58 17.19
CA LYS A 28 2.18 15.15 17.47
C LYS A 28 1.18 16.31 17.42
N ILE A 29 0.06 16.10 16.78
CA ILE A 29 -1.06 17.03 16.80
C ILE A 29 -1.61 17.07 18.22
N LEU A 30 -1.55 18.24 18.86
CA LEU A 30 -2.15 18.48 20.19
C LEU A 30 -3.58 18.91 20.08
N GLU A 31 -3.87 19.79 19.12
CA GLU A 31 -5.20 20.38 18.98
C GLU A 31 -5.47 20.78 17.52
N VAL A 32 -6.72 20.65 17.11
CA VAL A 32 -7.25 21.20 15.86
C VAL A 32 -8.50 22.01 16.23
N THR A 33 -8.47 23.31 15.95
CA THR A 33 -9.53 24.23 16.35
C THR A 33 -9.93 25.16 15.22
N ASN A 34 -11.12 25.73 15.28
CA ASN A 34 -11.59 26.78 14.39
C ASN A 34 -11.26 28.20 14.87
N SER A 35 -10.28 28.32 15.75
CA SER A 35 -9.85 29.60 16.32
C SER A 35 -8.38 29.85 16.02
N ASP A 36 -8.03 31.09 15.70
CA ASP A 36 -6.65 31.56 15.45
C ASP A 36 -5.99 32.12 16.72
N LEU A 37 -6.23 31.52 17.86
CA LEU A 37 -5.58 31.92 19.10
C LEU A 37 -4.06 31.80 18.95
N ALA A 38 -3.35 32.91 19.13
CA ALA A 38 -1.90 32.91 19.12
C ALA A 38 -1.34 32.11 20.30
N VAL A 39 -0.54 31.10 20.02
CA VAL A 39 0.12 30.28 21.02
C VAL A 39 1.53 30.84 21.29
N ILE A 40 1.74 31.32 22.50
CA ILE A 40 3.06 31.91 22.89
C ILE A 40 4.14 30.82 22.78
N GLY A 41 5.24 31.15 22.07
CA GLY A 41 6.39 30.25 21.91
C GLY A 41 6.26 29.24 20.78
N ALA A 42 5.14 29.23 20.02
CA ALA A 42 5.02 28.40 18.84
C ALA A 42 5.68 29.02 17.61
N THR A 43 6.32 28.21 16.80
CA THR A 43 6.69 28.58 15.43
C THR A 43 5.41 28.60 14.58
N VAL A 44 5.10 29.74 13.97
CA VAL A 44 3.87 29.90 13.19
C VAL A 44 4.14 29.61 11.73
N ILE A 45 3.29 28.76 11.13
CA ILE A 45 3.19 28.50 9.68
C ILE A 45 1.87 29.06 9.20
N ASP A 46 1.90 30.07 8.35
CA ASP A 46 0.70 30.63 7.72
C ASP A 46 0.34 29.84 6.46
N ALA A 47 -0.77 29.11 6.48
CA ALA A 47 -1.26 28.33 5.35
C ALA A 47 -1.87 29.19 4.23
N ARG A 48 -2.07 30.50 4.44
CA ARG A 48 -2.56 31.46 3.42
C ARG A 48 -3.80 31.01 2.67
N GLY A 49 -4.75 30.43 3.37
CA GLY A 49 -6.00 29.92 2.79
C GLY A 49 -5.85 28.54 2.10
N MET A 50 -4.66 27.94 2.12
CA MET A 50 -4.47 26.60 1.58
C MET A 50 -5.21 25.54 2.40
N THR A 51 -5.42 24.39 1.79
CA THR A 51 -6.02 23.23 2.45
C THR A 51 -4.99 22.50 3.31
N ILE A 52 -5.35 22.25 4.55
CA ILE A 52 -4.57 21.46 5.50
C ILE A 52 -5.26 20.10 5.64
N VAL A 53 -4.56 19.03 5.32
CA VAL A 53 -5.05 17.66 5.41
C VAL A 53 -3.96 16.79 6.07
N PRO A 54 -4.31 15.62 6.64
CA PRO A 54 -3.31 14.61 6.97
C PRO A 54 -2.48 14.26 5.74
N GLY A 55 -1.19 13.98 5.91
CA GLY A 55 -0.38 13.48 4.82
C GLY A 55 -0.87 12.13 4.33
N PHE A 56 -0.69 11.85 3.04
CA PHE A 56 -1.08 10.58 2.46
C PHE A 56 -0.13 9.46 2.90
N VAL A 57 -0.65 8.23 2.95
CA VAL A 57 0.15 7.02 3.11
C VAL A 57 0.13 6.27 1.77
N SER A 58 1.31 6.13 1.17
CA SER A 58 1.48 5.31 -0.04
C SER A 58 1.77 3.87 0.36
N MET A 59 0.83 2.97 0.11
CA MET A 59 0.95 1.55 0.49
C MET A 59 1.61 0.71 -0.60
N HIS A 60 1.76 1.23 -1.82
CA HIS A 60 2.29 0.53 -2.98
C HIS A 60 3.00 1.53 -3.89
N ALA A 61 4.32 1.52 -3.88
CA ALA A 61 5.13 2.37 -4.74
C ALA A 61 6.48 1.70 -5.02
N HIS A 62 6.78 1.46 -6.30
CA HIS A 62 8.02 0.78 -6.71
C HIS A 62 9.24 1.69 -6.72
N GLY A 63 9.06 3.00 -6.79
CA GLY A 63 10.17 3.93 -6.81
C GLY A 63 9.71 5.36 -7.07
N GLY A 64 10.67 6.23 -7.30
CA GLY A 64 10.45 7.64 -7.61
C GLY A 64 11.76 8.38 -7.82
N GLY A 65 11.71 9.56 -8.45
CA GLY A 65 12.91 10.38 -8.65
C GLY A 65 14.00 9.72 -9.52
N GLY A 66 13.63 8.73 -10.34
CA GLY A 66 14.56 8.00 -11.20
C GLY A 66 15.19 6.74 -10.56
N HIS A 67 14.73 6.34 -9.37
CA HIS A 67 15.19 5.15 -8.66
C HIS A 67 14.06 4.18 -8.36
N ASP A 68 14.38 2.88 -8.29
CA ASP A 68 13.49 1.79 -7.92
C ASP A 68 13.90 1.23 -6.55
N PHE A 69 12.93 0.90 -5.69
CA PHE A 69 13.24 0.31 -4.39
C PHE A 69 13.87 -1.08 -4.48
N THR A 70 13.66 -1.80 -5.58
CA THR A 70 14.31 -3.09 -5.85
C THR A 70 15.82 -2.97 -6.09
N GLU A 71 16.36 -1.74 -6.30
CA GLU A 71 17.80 -1.51 -6.28
C GLU A 71 18.43 -1.86 -4.92
N ALA A 72 17.63 -1.85 -3.85
CA ALA A 72 18.02 -2.20 -2.49
C ALA A 72 19.24 -1.42 -1.96
N THR A 73 19.32 -0.14 -2.31
CA THR A 73 20.37 0.78 -1.84
C THR A 73 19.78 1.91 -1.01
N GLU A 74 20.54 2.44 -0.05
CA GLU A 74 20.09 3.59 0.76
C GLU A 74 19.81 4.82 -0.12
N GLU A 75 20.61 5.04 -1.13
CA GLU A 75 20.45 6.15 -2.07
C GLU A 75 19.10 6.06 -2.80
N ALA A 76 18.79 4.90 -3.39
CA ALA A 76 17.53 4.67 -4.08
C ALA A 76 16.32 4.87 -3.16
N PHE A 77 16.36 4.30 -1.94
CA PHE A 77 15.29 4.44 -0.96
C PHE A 77 15.07 5.90 -0.56
N ARG A 78 16.14 6.66 -0.29
CA ARG A 78 16.05 8.08 0.08
C ARG A 78 15.50 8.94 -1.04
N ILE A 79 16.02 8.78 -2.25
CA ILE A 79 15.58 9.59 -3.40
C ILE A 79 14.12 9.29 -3.72
N ALA A 80 13.74 8.02 -3.80
CA ALA A 80 12.38 7.63 -4.11
C ALA A 80 11.40 8.08 -3.01
N ALA A 81 11.69 7.83 -1.73
CA ALA A 81 10.84 8.27 -0.63
C ALA A 81 10.70 9.80 -0.57
N THR A 82 11.80 10.55 -0.82
CA THR A 82 11.77 12.00 -0.89
C THR A 82 10.90 12.52 -2.05
N ALA A 83 10.90 11.82 -3.19
CA ALA A 83 10.04 12.17 -4.32
C ALA A 83 8.56 12.07 -3.92
N HIS A 84 8.14 11.01 -3.26
CA HIS A 84 6.78 10.86 -2.74
C HIS A 84 6.43 11.88 -1.66
N LEU A 85 7.36 12.16 -0.73
CA LEU A 85 7.17 13.16 0.32
C LEU A 85 6.90 14.56 -0.25
N LYS A 86 7.63 14.96 -1.31
CA LYS A 86 7.40 16.24 -2.01
C LYS A 86 6.01 16.37 -2.62
N HIS A 87 5.33 15.26 -2.86
CA HIS A 87 3.97 15.21 -3.38
C HIS A 87 2.91 14.89 -2.33
N GLY A 88 3.27 14.97 -1.02
CA GLY A 88 2.33 14.88 0.10
C GLY A 88 2.15 13.48 0.69
N ALA A 89 2.88 12.46 0.22
CA ALA A 89 2.92 11.16 0.88
C ALA A 89 3.90 11.23 2.06
N THR A 90 3.39 11.43 3.27
CA THR A 90 4.18 11.53 4.50
C THR A 90 4.48 10.19 5.14
N GLY A 91 3.87 9.12 4.64
CA GLY A 91 4.16 7.74 4.97
C GLY A 91 4.26 6.90 3.70
N ILE A 92 5.24 5.99 3.63
CA ILE A 92 5.42 5.15 2.45
C ILE A 92 5.84 3.73 2.86
N PHE A 93 5.32 2.76 2.12
CA PHE A 93 5.82 1.38 2.10
C PHE A 93 6.59 1.16 0.79
N PRO A 94 7.94 1.29 0.79
CA PRO A 94 8.76 0.90 -0.34
C PRO A 94 8.37 -0.49 -0.84
N THR A 95 8.08 -0.59 -2.14
CA THR A 95 7.61 -1.84 -2.75
C THR A 95 8.70 -2.45 -3.62
N LEU A 96 9.07 -3.69 -3.31
CA LEU A 96 9.95 -4.48 -4.15
C LEU A 96 9.13 -5.21 -5.22
N SER A 97 9.55 -5.10 -6.48
CA SER A 97 9.10 -6.02 -7.53
C SER A 97 9.70 -7.40 -7.32
N SER A 98 9.18 -8.41 -8.02
CA SER A 98 9.72 -9.79 -7.99
C SER A 98 11.22 -9.80 -8.23
N THR A 99 11.97 -10.33 -7.27
CA THR A 99 13.43 -10.37 -7.29
C THR A 99 13.97 -11.56 -6.49
N SER A 100 15.30 -11.71 -6.41
CA SER A 100 15.93 -12.76 -5.61
C SER A 100 15.79 -12.51 -4.11
N PHE A 101 15.78 -13.58 -3.31
CA PHE A 101 15.76 -13.45 -1.84
C PHE A 101 16.98 -12.72 -1.30
N GLU A 102 18.14 -12.89 -1.93
CA GLU A 102 19.33 -12.11 -1.58
C GLU A 102 19.05 -10.60 -1.67
N ARG A 103 18.40 -10.16 -2.74
CA ARG A 103 18.02 -8.75 -2.92
C ARG A 103 16.96 -8.31 -1.91
N ILE A 104 16.01 -9.18 -1.57
CA ILE A 104 15.02 -8.90 -0.53
C ILE A 104 15.70 -8.67 0.82
N TYR A 105 16.65 -9.51 1.22
CA TYR A 105 17.43 -9.31 2.46
C TYR A 105 18.19 -7.98 2.46
N GLN A 106 18.83 -7.62 1.35
CA GLN A 106 19.51 -6.31 1.22
C GLN A 106 18.53 -5.15 1.41
N ALA A 107 17.34 -5.23 0.80
CA ALA A 107 16.31 -4.21 0.95
C ALA A 107 15.76 -4.15 2.38
N VAL A 108 15.63 -5.27 3.06
CA VAL A 108 15.25 -5.35 4.48
C VAL A 108 16.26 -4.57 5.34
N ASP A 109 17.55 -4.83 5.19
CA ASP A 109 18.60 -4.15 5.96
C ASP A 109 18.56 -2.63 5.74
N VAL A 110 18.39 -2.20 4.48
CA VAL A 110 18.24 -0.77 4.13
C VAL A 110 16.98 -0.19 4.77
N CYS A 111 15.85 -0.87 4.63
CA CYS A 111 14.57 -0.41 5.17
C CYS A 111 14.63 -0.25 6.69
N GLU A 112 15.13 -1.27 7.41
CA GLU A 112 15.25 -1.23 8.88
C GLU A 112 16.17 -0.12 9.37
N LYS A 113 17.24 0.17 8.63
CA LYS A 113 18.13 1.28 8.94
C LYS A 113 17.42 2.62 8.81
N LEU A 114 16.77 2.83 7.65
CA LEU A 114 16.11 4.10 7.34
C LEU A 114 14.86 4.36 8.19
N MET A 115 14.11 3.32 8.57
CA MET A 115 12.97 3.45 9.48
C MET A 115 13.34 4.01 10.85
N LYS A 116 14.58 3.83 11.30
CA LYS A 116 15.07 4.30 12.61
C LYS A 116 15.48 5.78 12.60
N GLU A 117 15.57 6.38 11.43
CA GLU A 117 15.98 7.77 11.31
C GLU A 117 14.85 8.72 11.74
N PRO A 118 15.16 9.80 12.42
CA PRO A 118 14.20 10.85 12.70
C PRO A 118 13.56 11.35 11.39
N GLU A 119 12.25 11.56 11.42
CA GLU A 119 11.49 12.10 10.27
C GLU A 119 11.46 11.20 9.02
N SER A 120 11.86 9.94 9.13
CA SER A 120 11.74 8.98 8.02
C SER A 120 10.27 8.78 7.62
N PRO A 121 9.92 8.93 6.34
CA PRO A 121 8.57 8.60 5.88
C PRO A 121 8.34 7.10 5.71
N ILE A 122 9.38 6.26 5.86
CA ILE A 122 9.30 4.82 5.63
C ILE A 122 8.64 4.14 6.83
N LEU A 123 7.49 3.48 6.58
CA LEU A 123 6.68 2.84 7.61
C LEU A 123 6.90 1.32 7.70
N GLY A 124 7.53 0.74 6.69
CA GLY A 124 7.79 -0.68 6.56
C GLY A 124 8.07 -1.03 5.12
N LEU A 125 8.30 -2.31 4.84
CA LEU A 125 8.56 -2.83 3.50
C LEU A 125 7.32 -3.55 2.95
N HIS A 126 7.03 -3.34 1.68
CA HIS A 126 6.08 -4.11 0.91
C HIS A 126 6.84 -4.98 -0.11
N ILE A 127 6.44 -6.23 -0.25
CA ILE A 127 6.99 -7.16 -1.23
C ILE A 127 5.87 -7.57 -2.20
N GLU A 128 6.02 -7.28 -3.48
CA GLU A 128 5.13 -7.76 -4.53
C GLU A 128 5.80 -8.91 -5.28
N GLY A 129 5.32 -10.13 -5.02
CA GLY A 129 5.96 -11.35 -5.50
C GLY A 129 7.10 -11.83 -4.58
N PRO A 130 8.01 -12.70 -5.04
CA PRO A 130 8.05 -13.38 -6.33
C PRO A 130 7.00 -14.50 -6.50
N TYR A 131 6.12 -14.68 -5.55
CA TYR A 131 5.09 -15.72 -5.53
C TYR A 131 3.87 -15.30 -6.35
N LEU A 132 4.06 -15.15 -7.66
CA LEU A 132 3.04 -14.68 -8.61
C LEU A 132 2.77 -15.71 -9.70
N ASN A 133 1.54 -15.70 -10.23
CA ASN A 133 1.16 -16.53 -11.36
C ASN A 133 1.84 -16.03 -12.65
N PRO A 134 2.70 -16.85 -13.29
CA PRO A 134 3.42 -16.41 -14.49
C PRO A 134 2.53 -15.99 -15.66
N LYS A 135 1.30 -16.50 -15.74
CA LYS A 135 0.35 -16.06 -16.77
C LYS A 135 -0.15 -14.64 -16.57
N MET A 136 -0.07 -14.13 -15.36
CA MET A 136 -0.51 -12.80 -14.97
C MET A 136 0.67 -11.90 -14.57
N ALA A 137 1.87 -12.22 -15.00
CA ALA A 137 3.12 -11.53 -14.63
C ALA A 137 3.07 -10.02 -14.86
N GLY A 138 2.38 -9.54 -15.92
CA GLY A 138 2.33 -8.13 -16.24
C GLY A 138 3.74 -7.57 -16.51
N SER A 139 4.18 -6.60 -15.71
CA SER A 139 5.51 -6.00 -15.78
C SER A 139 6.57 -6.72 -14.91
N GLN A 140 6.19 -7.76 -14.18
CA GLN A 140 7.11 -8.52 -13.34
C GLN A 140 8.04 -9.39 -14.20
N TYR A 141 9.29 -9.54 -13.78
CA TYR A 141 10.25 -10.37 -14.51
C TYR A 141 10.04 -11.86 -14.23
N ASP A 142 9.66 -12.62 -15.26
CA ASP A 142 9.29 -14.04 -15.16
C ASP A 142 10.37 -14.93 -14.52
N GLY A 143 11.64 -14.56 -14.68
CA GLY A 143 12.79 -15.35 -14.17
C GLY A 143 12.83 -15.48 -12.64
N PHE A 144 12.08 -14.67 -11.90
CA PHE A 144 11.99 -14.77 -10.44
C PHE A 144 10.68 -15.39 -9.96
N LEU A 145 9.68 -15.55 -10.84
CA LEU A 145 8.36 -16.03 -10.42
C LEU A 145 8.39 -17.50 -10.01
N LYS A 146 7.77 -17.79 -8.88
CA LYS A 146 7.73 -19.12 -8.28
C LYS A 146 6.56 -19.26 -7.31
N THR A 147 6.39 -20.47 -6.78
CA THR A 147 5.43 -20.75 -5.70
C THR A 147 6.04 -20.45 -4.32
N PRO A 148 5.22 -20.17 -3.29
CA PRO A 148 5.69 -20.01 -1.91
C PRO A 148 6.51 -21.20 -1.42
N ASP A 149 7.66 -20.92 -0.81
CA ASP A 149 8.56 -21.91 -0.19
C ASP A 149 8.82 -21.54 1.28
N GLU A 150 8.44 -22.43 2.20
CA GLU A 150 8.64 -22.21 3.63
C GLU A 150 10.13 -22.04 4.02
N ASN A 151 11.03 -22.68 3.29
CA ASN A 151 12.47 -22.54 3.52
C ASN A 151 13.01 -21.13 3.16
N GLU A 152 12.22 -20.33 2.47
CA GLU A 152 12.58 -18.97 2.09
C GLU A 152 11.84 -17.94 2.94
N TYR A 153 10.50 -17.99 2.98
CA TYR A 153 9.74 -16.94 3.65
C TYR A 153 9.78 -17.04 5.18
N VAL A 154 9.85 -18.24 5.75
CA VAL A 154 9.90 -18.39 7.20
C VAL A 154 11.19 -17.78 7.78
N PRO A 155 12.40 -18.14 7.31
CA PRO A 155 13.62 -17.52 7.80
C PRO A 155 13.65 -16.00 7.61
N LEU A 156 13.14 -15.49 6.49
CA LEU A 156 13.07 -14.05 6.25
C LEU A 156 12.15 -13.34 7.26
N LEU A 157 10.96 -13.90 7.52
CA LEU A 157 9.99 -13.30 8.44
C LEU A 157 10.34 -13.52 9.92
N GLU A 158 11.25 -14.44 10.23
CA GLU A 158 11.88 -14.55 11.57
C GLU A 158 13.05 -13.57 11.73
N HIS A 159 13.71 -13.21 10.63
CA HIS A 159 14.84 -12.27 10.64
C HIS A 159 14.41 -10.82 10.85
N THR A 160 13.26 -10.40 10.33
CA THR A 160 12.84 -9.00 10.33
C THR A 160 11.38 -8.81 10.71
N SER A 161 11.08 -7.64 11.28
CA SER A 161 9.72 -7.16 11.49
C SER A 161 9.35 -5.97 10.59
N CYS A 162 10.22 -5.55 9.67
CA CYS A 162 9.96 -4.38 8.83
C CYS A 162 9.00 -4.69 7.67
N ILE A 163 8.85 -5.96 7.27
CA ILE A 163 7.88 -6.35 6.23
C ILE A 163 6.46 -6.21 6.82
N LYS A 164 5.64 -5.36 6.18
CA LYS A 164 4.26 -5.08 6.63
C LYS A 164 3.21 -5.58 5.67
N ARG A 165 3.59 -5.78 4.42
CA ARG A 165 2.70 -6.27 3.36
C ARG A 165 3.47 -7.19 2.43
N TRP A 166 2.82 -8.28 2.00
CA TRP A 166 3.37 -9.18 0.99
C TRP A 166 2.26 -9.67 0.06
N ASP A 167 2.35 -9.31 -1.19
CA ASP A 167 1.35 -9.59 -2.21
C ASP A 167 1.73 -10.83 -3.01
N ILE A 168 0.80 -11.77 -3.14
CA ILE A 168 1.00 -13.03 -3.85
C ILE A 168 -0.26 -13.48 -4.59
N SER A 169 -0.11 -14.42 -5.51
CA SER A 169 -1.24 -15.06 -6.21
C SER A 169 -1.83 -16.18 -5.35
N PRO A 170 -3.13 -16.12 -4.99
CA PRO A 170 -3.72 -17.03 -4.01
C PRO A 170 -3.91 -18.47 -4.52
N GLU A 171 -3.97 -18.69 -5.84
CA GLU A 171 -4.11 -19.99 -6.47
C GLU A 171 -2.82 -20.82 -6.47
N LEU A 172 -1.67 -20.23 -6.12
CA LEU A 172 -0.40 -20.95 -6.12
C LEU A 172 -0.35 -22.00 -5.01
N HIS A 173 0.32 -23.11 -5.31
CA HIS A 173 0.61 -24.12 -4.30
C HIS A 173 1.38 -23.50 -3.13
N GLY A 174 0.93 -23.77 -1.88
CA GLY A 174 1.53 -23.21 -0.67
C GLY A 174 1.02 -21.80 -0.29
N ALA A 175 0.25 -21.10 -1.14
CA ALA A 175 -0.21 -19.74 -0.88
C ALA A 175 -1.09 -19.63 0.38
N HIS A 176 -1.92 -20.63 0.66
CA HIS A 176 -2.77 -20.63 1.86
C HIS A 176 -1.96 -20.78 3.15
N ASP A 177 -0.93 -21.61 3.17
CA ASP A 177 -0.09 -21.79 4.36
C ASP A 177 0.81 -20.55 4.57
N PHE A 178 1.31 -19.97 3.49
CA PHE A 178 1.97 -18.66 3.51
C PHE A 178 1.06 -17.58 4.14
N ALA A 179 -0.20 -17.48 3.70
CA ALA A 179 -1.14 -16.48 4.23
C ALA A 179 -1.46 -16.66 5.71
N LYS A 180 -1.61 -17.91 6.17
CA LYS A 180 -1.78 -18.20 7.61
C LYS A 180 -0.55 -17.77 8.40
N TYR A 181 0.64 -18.01 7.87
CA TYR A 181 1.88 -17.65 8.52
C TYR A 181 2.08 -16.13 8.59
N THR A 182 1.92 -15.41 7.47
CA THR A 182 2.01 -13.94 7.44
C THR A 182 0.98 -13.28 8.34
N ARG A 183 -0.26 -13.78 8.36
CA ARG A 183 -1.30 -13.33 9.27
C ARG A 183 -0.90 -13.51 10.74
N SER A 184 -0.25 -14.63 11.12
CA SER A 184 0.24 -14.86 12.49
C SER A 184 1.31 -13.85 12.90
N LYS A 185 2.03 -13.27 11.94
CA LYS A 185 3.03 -12.22 12.14
C LYS A 185 2.45 -10.79 12.04
N GLY A 186 1.16 -10.64 11.80
CA GLY A 186 0.52 -9.33 11.61
C GLY A 186 0.88 -8.65 10.28
N ILE A 187 1.27 -9.43 9.27
CA ILE A 187 1.61 -8.95 7.93
C ILE A 187 0.37 -9.06 7.05
N MET A 188 0.04 -7.98 6.34
CA MET A 188 -1.02 -7.97 5.34
C MET A 188 -0.61 -8.86 4.16
N THR A 189 -1.49 -9.78 3.76
CA THR A 189 -1.34 -10.53 2.51
C THR A 189 -2.42 -10.10 1.55
N ALA A 190 -2.01 -9.68 0.35
CA ALA A 190 -2.94 -9.24 -0.68
C ALA A 190 -2.95 -10.15 -1.90
N VAL A 191 -4.10 -10.19 -2.56
CA VAL A 191 -4.32 -10.86 -3.84
C VAL A 191 -3.75 -9.98 -4.95
N THR A 192 -2.88 -10.53 -5.79
CA THR A 192 -2.28 -9.82 -6.90
C THR A 192 -1.90 -10.79 -8.03
N HIS A 193 -1.76 -10.30 -9.27
CA HIS A 193 -1.25 -11.06 -10.43
C HIS A 193 -1.82 -12.48 -10.52
N THR A 194 -3.14 -12.61 -10.61
CA THR A 194 -3.86 -13.86 -10.37
C THR A 194 -4.95 -14.12 -11.40
N GLU A 195 -5.24 -15.39 -11.66
CA GLU A 195 -6.42 -15.86 -12.39
C GLU A 195 -7.49 -16.46 -11.47
N ALA A 196 -7.34 -16.31 -10.14
CA ALA A 196 -8.21 -16.92 -9.14
C ALA A 196 -9.69 -16.52 -9.34
N GLU A 197 -10.58 -17.51 -9.28
CA GLU A 197 -12.04 -17.37 -9.39
C GLU A 197 -12.69 -17.33 -7.99
N TYR A 198 -14.02 -17.29 -7.93
CA TYR A 198 -14.75 -16.99 -6.69
C TYR A 198 -14.44 -17.94 -5.53
N ASP A 199 -14.43 -19.25 -5.78
CA ASP A 199 -14.16 -20.21 -4.70
C ASP A 199 -12.72 -20.11 -4.18
N GLU A 200 -11.75 -19.81 -5.05
CA GLU A 200 -10.35 -19.62 -4.68
C GLU A 200 -10.16 -18.31 -3.89
N ILE A 201 -10.78 -17.20 -4.33
CA ILE A 201 -10.74 -15.92 -3.61
C ILE A 201 -11.41 -16.03 -2.23
N LYS A 202 -12.55 -16.71 -2.16
CA LYS A 202 -13.24 -16.96 -0.88
C LYS A 202 -12.40 -17.82 0.07
N ALA A 203 -11.75 -18.86 -0.44
CA ALA A 203 -10.86 -19.70 0.34
C ALA A 203 -9.61 -18.92 0.80
N ALA A 204 -9.03 -18.09 -0.06
CA ALA A 204 -7.93 -17.20 0.26
C ALA A 204 -8.31 -16.19 1.36
N TYR A 205 -9.47 -15.56 1.27
CA TYR A 205 -9.95 -14.64 2.30
C TYR A 205 -10.09 -15.34 3.67
N ALA A 206 -10.61 -16.56 3.69
CA ALA A 206 -10.75 -17.32 4.93
C ALA A 206 -9.42 -17.61 5.64
N VAL A 207 -8.32 -17.74 4.90
CA VAL A 207 -6.99 -18.00 5.48
C VAL A 207 -6.15 -16.75 5.74
N GLY A 208 -6.59 -15.56 5.28
CA GLY A 208 -5.94 -14.31 5.69
C GLY A 208 -5.61 -13.31 4.60
N PHE A 209 -5.89 -13.61 3.32
CA PHE A 209 -5.85 -12.57 2.30
C PHE A 209 -6.96 -11.54 2.59
N SER A 210 -6.61 -10.28 2.72
CA SER A 210 -7.57 -9.26 3.16
C SER A 210 -7.71 -8.08 2.20
N HIS A 211 -6.88 -8.06 1.16
CA HIS A 211 -6.75 -6.93 0.23
C HIS A 211 -6.54 -7.42 -1.20
N ALA A 212 -6.95 -6.64 -2.20
CA ALA A 212 -6.61 -6.87 -3.59
C ALA A 212 -5.80 -5.68 -4.13
N ALA A 213 -4.56 -5.98 -4.55
CA ALA A 213 -3.62 -4.99 -5.05
C ALA A 213 -4.02 -4.48 -6.43
N HIS A 214 -3.72 -3.20 -6.73
CA HIS A 214 -3.96 -2.54 -8.03
C HIS A 214 -5.18 -3.09 -8.79
N PHE A 215 -6.31 -3.11 -8.08
CA PHE A 215 -7.55 -3.78 -8.49
C PHE A 215 -7.92 -3.52 -9.95
N TYR A 216 -8.32 -4.54 -10.68
CA TYR A 216 -8.48 -4.64 -12.14
C TYR A 216 -7.19 -4.86 -12.94
N ASN A 217 -6.00 -4.57 -12.40
CA ASN A 217 -4.76 -4.78 -13.13
C ASN A 217 -4.19 -6.17 -12.81
N ALA A 218 -3.66 -6.85 -13.84
CA ALA A 218 -3.12 -8.20 -13.74
C ALA A 218 -4.09 -9.21 -13.07
N MET A 219 -5.39 -9.08 -13.33
CA MET A 219 -6.44 -9.99 -12.91
C MET A 219 -7.62 -9.97 -13.91
N PRO A 220 -8.25 -11.13 -14.22
CA PRO A 220 -9.36 -11.17 -15.14
C PRO A 220 -10.65 -10.65 -14.49
N GLY A 221 -11.47 -10.00 -15.30
CA GLY A 221 -12.89 -9.83 -15.02
C GLY A 221 -13.74 -10.91 -15.69
N PHE A 222 -15.06 -10.68 -15.69
CA PHE A 222 -16.05 -11.56 -16.35
C PHE A 222 -15.63 -11.92 -17.76
N HIS A 223 -15.58 -13.22 -18.05
CA HIS A 223 -15.05 -13.72 -19.29
C HIS A 223 -15.80 -14.94 -19.81
N LYS A 224 -15.44 -15.38 -21.01
CA LYS A 224 -16.01 -16.56 -21.67
C LYS A 224 -14.92 -17.60 -21.89
N ARG A 225 -15.19 -18.86 -21.47
CA ARG A 225 -14.40 -20.03 -21.84
C ARG A 225 -15.27 -20.97 -22.64
N ARG A 226 -14.95 -21.12 -23.92
CA ARG A 226 -15.82 -21.82 -24.92
C ARG A 226 -17.21 -21.19 -24.94
N GLU A 227 -18.27 -21.94 -24.62
CA GLU A 227 -19.65 -21.47 -24.62
C GLU A 227 -20.14 -20.96 -23.26
N TYR A 228 -19.38 -21.17 -22.21
CA TYR A 228 -19.77 -20.83 -20.83
C TYR A 228 -19.22 -19.50 -20.40
N LYS A 229 -19.93 -18.83 -19.50
CA LYS A 229 -19.54 -17.58 -18.86
C LYS A 229 -18.98 -17.88 -17.47
N TYR A 230 -17.96 -17.14 -17.10
CA TYR A 230 -17.28 -17.26 -15.82
C TYR A 230 -17.04 -15.87 -15.24
N GLU A 231 -17.12 -15.77 -13.93
CA GLU A 231 -16.59 -14.65 -13.19
C GLU A 231 -15.06 -14.69 -13.23
N GLY A 232 -14.44 -13.53 -13.06
CA GLY A 232 -13.01 -13.45 -12.85
C GLY A 232 -12.70 -13.03 -11.42
N THR A 233 -11.44 -12.75 -11.16
CA THR A 233 -10.98 -12.24 -9.88
C THR A 233 -11.68 -10.95 -9.49
N VAL A 234 -11.98 -10.07 -10.46
CA VAL A 234 -12.64 -8.79 -10.20
C VAL A 234 -14.00 -8.96 -9.55
N GLU A 235 -14.87 -9.78 -10.15
CA GLU A 235 -16.20 -10.06 -9.60
C GLU A 235 -16.10 -10.80 -8.27
N SER A 236 -15.15 -11.70 -8.15
CA SER A 236 -14.93 -12.50 -6.94
C SER A 236 -14.54 -11.61 -5.74
N VAL A 237 -13.67 -10.62 -5.97
CA VAL A 237 -13.29 -9.62 -4.95
C VAL A 237 -14.47 -8.73 -4.58
N TYR A 238 -15.31 -8.32 -5.55
CA TYR A 238 -16.52 -7.57 -5.23
C TYR A 238 -17.50 -8.34 -4.33
N LEU A 239 -17.63 -9.64 -4.55
CA LEU A 239 -18.54 -10.53 -3.82
C LEU A 239 -17.96 -11.01 -2.48
N THR A 240 -16.69 -10.75 -2.22
CA THR A 240 -16.06 -11.07 -0.93
C THR A 240 -16.16 -9.88 0.01
N ASP A 241 -17.17 -9.92 0.89
CA ASP A 241 -17.38 -8.87 1.89
C ASP A 241 -16.17 -8.75 2.81
N GLY A 242 -15.78 -7.51 3.11
CA GLY A 242 -14.63 -7.21 3.98
C GLY A 242 -13.26 -7.25 3.29
N MET A 243 -13.14 -7.75 2.07
CA MET A 243 -11.90 -7.59 1.28
C MET A 243 -11.79 -6.17 0.77
N THR A 244 -10.72 -5.48 1.14
CA THR A 244 -10.42 -4.11 0.67
C THR A 244 -9.70 -4.14 -0.67
N VAL A 245 -9.66 -3.01 -1.37
CA VAL A 245 -9.01 -2.88 -2.67
C VAL A 245 -8.18 -1.60 -2.74
N GLU A 246 -7.07 -1.63 -3.46
CA GLU A 246 -6.39 -0.42 -3.90
C GLU A 246 -6.55 -0.22 -5.40
N VAL A 247 -6.61 1.04 -5.84
CA VAL A 247 -6.77 1.39 -7.24
C VAL A 247 -5.68 2.36 -7.70
N ILE A 248 -5.21 2.18 -8.93
CA ILE A 248 -4.30 3.14 -9.56
C ILE A 248 -5.16 4.20 -10.25
N ALA A 249 -5.32 5.36 -9.59
CA ALA A 249 -6.22 6.43 -10.01
C ALA A 249 -5.53 7.51 -10.86
N ASP A 250 -4.52 7.14 -11.64
CA ASP A 250 -3.70 8.05 -12.46
C ASP A 250 -4.37 8.49 -13.78
N GLY A 251 -5.56 7.96 -14.05
CA GLY A 251 -6.31 8.23 -15.29
C GLY A 251 -5.81 7.45 -16.52
N ILE A 252 -4.82 6.55 -16.33
CA ILE A 252 -4.24 5.71 -17.39
C ILE A 252 -4.61 4.24 -17.14
N HIS A 253 -4.33 3.71 -15.95
CA HIS A 253 -4.59 2.31 -15.60
C HIS A 253 -6.08 2.01 -15.53
N LEU A 254 -6.87 2.91 -14.95
CA LEU A 254 -8.33 2.75 -14.88
C LEU A 254 -9.05 3.99 -15.41
N PRO A 255 -10.05 3.81 -16.30
CA PRO A 255 -10.91 4.91 -16.71
C PRO A 255 -11.80 5.35 -15.54
N ALA A 256 -12.17 6.62 -15.53
CA ALA A 256 -13.00 7.24 -14.49
C ALA A 256 -14.33 6.49 -14.23
N THR A 257 -14.87 5.81 -15.24
CA THR A 257 -16.10 5.01 -15.11
C THR A 257 -15.89 3.78 -14.23
N ILE A 258 -14.73 3.12 -14.33
CA ILE A 258 -14.36 1.98 -13.48
C ILE A 258 -14.06 2.47 -12.06
N LEU A 259 -13.35 3.57 -11.88
CA LEU A 259 -13.14 4.16 -10.54
C LEU A 259 -14.47 4.47 -9.84
N LYS A 260 -15.46 5.01 -10.58
CA LYS A 260 -16.82 5.22 -10.05
C LYS A 260 -17.53 3.92 -9.69
N LEU A 261 -17.32 2.85 -10.46
CA LEU A 261 -17.89 1.53 -10.18
C LEU A 261 -17.28 0.94 -8.90
N VAL A 262 -15.95 1.00 -8.75
CA VAL A 262 -15.26 0.55 -7.53
C VAL A 262 -15.79 1.30 -6.31
N TYR A 263 -15.82 2.63 -6.37
CA TYR A 263 -16.36 3.46 -5.30
C TYR A 263 -17.81 3.10 -4.92
N LYS A 264 -18.65 2.84 -5.94
CA LYS A 264 -20.06 2.48 -5.72
C LYS A 264 -20.24 1.11 -5.06
N LEU A 265 -19.41 0.12 -5.40
CA LEU A 265 -19.57 -1.26 -4.95
C LEU A 265 -18.77 -1.56 -3.67
N LYS A 266 -17.55 -1.03 -3.54
CA LYS A 266 -16.70 -1.23 -2.33
C LYS A 266 -16.90 -0.13 -1.30
N GLY A 267 -17.25 1.08 -1.71
CA GLY A 267 -17.36 2.23 -0.83
C GLY A 267 -15.99 2.80 -0.43
N VAL A 268 -16.02 3.96 0.23
CA VAL A 268 -14.82 4.67 0.67
C VAL A 268 -14.04 3.90 1.73
N GLU A 269 -14.71 3.18 2.59
CA GLU A 269 -14.10 2.44 3.70
C GLU A 269 -13.26 1.23 3.23
N ASN A 270 -13.53 0.72 2.01
CA ASN A 270 -12.87 -0.47 1.48
C ASN A 270 -12.02 -0.18 0.24
N THR A 271 -11.76 1.09 -0.08
CA THR A 271 -11.00 1.51 -1.27
C THR A 271 -9.91 2.50 -0.89
N CYS A 272 -8.68 2.25 -1.31
CA CYS A 272 -7.56 3.18 -1.20
C CYS A 272 -6.84 3.38 -2.55
#